data_83d90e910f7dee99172a638e9dcf8d4c
#
_entry.id   83d90e910f7dee99172a638e9dcf8d4c
#
_cell.length_a   1.000
_cell.length_b   1.000
_cell.length_c   1.000
_cell.angle_alpha   90.00
_cell.angle_beta   90.00
_cell.angle_gamma   90.00
#
_symmetry.space_group_name_H-M   'P 1'
#
loop_
_entity.id
_entity.type
_entity.pdbx_description
1 polymer ?
#
loop_
_entity_poly.entity_id
_entity_poly.type
_entity_poly.pdbx_seq_one_letter_code
_entity_poly.pdbx_strand_id
1 'polypeptide(L)'
;MNKSSKNIGVDLAKTVFQLALADRHFHVHQNKRLNRTQFHAFFVNLEPANIVMETCGTAHYWARTLSAMGHSVTLLPAQYVKPYVRRNKTDRNDAIALVEAARNHEIKSVPVKSEYQQSIQSLHRLREQWKHTRVARINALRGVLREFGVLVPMGPHAAIKTTQAALDSLPALLQPSIHEVLTELTDITQRISNLEKQLKQVVKKDVVIQGFMQINGIGLLTATAMRASVQSPTQFKNGRQLSAWLGITPREYSSGDHRYLGRISKCGDKYLRTLVIHGARSVMARIKVLQRSQQKLTRLQQWAAQLEQRVGHNKATVALANKMVRILWATWMHQRSFDGNYSAQ
;
A
#
# COMPACT_ATOMS: atom_id res chain seq x y z
N MET A 1 -30.69 0.02 16.23
CA MET A 1 -30.86 0.00 14.76
C MET A 1 -32.10 0.85 14.42
N ASN A 2 -31.86 1.99 13.77
CA ASN A 2 -32.95 2.94 13.47
C ASN A 2 -33.85 2.33 12.39
N LYS A 3 -35.18 2.22 12.69
CA LYS A 3 -36.17 1.52 11.87
C LYS A 3 -36.47 2.14 10.49
N SER A 4 -35.77 3.21 10.10
CA SER A 4 -36.02 4.01 8.88
C SER A 4 -34.81 4.11 7.94
N SER A 5 -33.78 3.27 8.11
CA SER A 5 -32.54 3.45 7.34
C SER A 5 -32.72 3.08 5.87
N LYS A 6 -32.61 4.09 5.00
CA LYS A 6 -32.47 3.93 3.55
C LYS A 6 -31.06 3.43 3.25
N ASN A 7 -30.93 2.46 2.34
CA ASN A 7 -29.65 1.99 1.85
C ASN A 7 -29.38 2.58 0.46
N ILE A 8 -28.22 3.17 0.25
CA ILE A 8 -27.89 3.84 -1.00
C ILE A 8 -26.55 3.33 -1.52
N GLY A 9 -26.57 2.61 -2.63
CA GLY A 9 -25.35 2.27 -3.37
C GLY A 9 -24.94 3.46 -4.25
N VAL A 10 -23.66 3.85 -4.17
CA VAL A 10 -23.13 4.98 -4.92
C VAL A 10 -21.91 4.54 -5.73
N ASP A 11 -22.06 4.54 -7.05
CA ASP A 11 -20.93 4.42 -7.96
C ASP A 11 -20.33 5.81 -8.21
N LEU A 12 -19.04 5.96 -7.90
CA LEU A 12 -18.30 7.21 -7.92
C LEU A 12 -17.50 7.35 -9.21
N ALA A 13 -17.94 8.20 -10.11
CA ALA A 13 -17.13 8.61 -11.25
C ALA A 13 -16.46 9.99 -11.03
N LYS A 14 -15.77 10.49 -12.01
CA LYS A 14 -15.04 11.79 -11.93
C LYS A 14 -15.99 12.97 -11.81
N THR A 15 -17.04 13.00 -12.60
CA THR A 15 -17.97 14.14 -12.77
C THR A 15 -19.41 13.78 -12.49
N VAL A 16 -19.79 12.54 -12.65
CA VAL A 16 -21.17 12.05 -12.52
C VAL A 16 -21.19 10.89 -11.55
N PHE A 17 -22.19 10.87 -10.66
CA PHE A 17 -22.40 9.84 -9.67
C PHE A 17 -23.72 9.12 -9.96
N GLN A 18 -23.67 7.80 -9.92
CA GLN A 18 -24.86 6.97 -10.07
C GLN A 18 -25.27 6.43 -8.71
N LEU A 19 -26.53 6.63 -8.36
CA LEU A 19 -27.12 6.20 -7.10
C LEU A 19 -28.17 5.12 -7.34
N ALA A 20 -28.18 4.10 -6.51
CA ALA A 20 -29.24 3.13 -6.37
C ALA A 20 -29.86 3.27 -4.97
N LEU A 21 -31.08 3.76 -4.90
CA LEU A 21 -31.80 3.96 -3.63
C LEU A 21 -32.60 2.69 -3.34
N ALA A 22 -32.39 2.14 -2.14
CA ALA A 22 -33.04 0.94 -1.68
C ALA A 22 -33.70 1.16 -0.31
N ASP A 23 -34.71 0.35 -0.04
CA ASP A 23 -35.38 0.30 1.25
C ASP A 23 -34.53 -0.43 2.31
N ARG A 24 -35.05 -0.60 3.52
CA ARG A 24 -34.42 -1.33 4.63
C ARG A 24 -34.10 -2.81 4.30
N HIS A 25 -34.81 -3.38 3.33
CA HIS A 25 -34.66 -4.77 2.87
C HIS A 25 -33.72 -4.89 1.66
N PHE A 26 -33.05 -3.79 1.27
CA PHE A 26 -32.17 -3.68 0.11
C PHE A 26 -32.90 -3.84 -1.24
N HIS A 27 -34.21 -3.65 -1.31
CA HIS A 27 -34.94 -3.60 -2.57
C HIS A 27 -34.73 -2.24 -3.22
N VAL A 28 -34.08 -2.21 -4.38
CA VAL A 28 -33.83 -0.98 -5.13
C VAL A 28 -35.13 -0.52 -5.79
N HIS A 29 -35.60 0.68 -5.44
CA HIS A 29 -36.85 1.28 -5.95
C HIS A 29 -36.57 2.49 -6.86
N GLN A 30 -35.41 3.13 -6.77
CA GLN A 30 -35.08 4.30 -7.60
C GLN A 30 -33.59 4.33 -7.95
N ASN A 31 -33.31 4.85 -9.16
CA ASN A 31 -31.94 5.17 -9.58
C ASN A 31 -31.86 6.65 -9.92
N LYS A 32 -30.76 7.29 -9.55
CA LYS A 32 -30.50 8.70 -9.85
C LYS A 32 -29.12 8.86 -10.43
N ARG A 33 -29.00 9.76 -11.39
CA ARG A 33 -27.73 10.21 -11.94
C ARG A 33 -27.55 11.67 -11.58
N LEU A 34 -26.49 12.01 -10.84
CA LEU A 34 -26.25 13.33 -10.29
C LEU A 34 -24.86 13.83 -10.69
N ASN A 35 -24.73 15.11 -10.97
CA ASN A 35 -23.43 15.75 -11.04
C ASN A 35 -22.90 16.06 -9.64
N ARG A 36 -21.68 16.56 -9.54
CA ARG A 36 -20.99 16.77 -8.24
C ARG A 36 -21.76 17.74 -7.30
N THR A 37 -22.29 18.82 -7.83
CA THR A 37 -23.06 19.81 -7.05
C THR A 37 -24.40 19.23 -6.58
N GLN A 38 -25.11 18.57 -7.49
CA GLN A 38 -26.39 17.90 -7.20
C GLN A 38 -26.19 16.76 -6.18
N PHE A 39 -25.10 16.02 -6.27
CA PHE A 39 -24.77 14.95 -5.33
C PHE A 39 -24.59 15.49 -3.90
N HIS A 40 -23.83 16.57 -3.75
CA HIS A 40 -23.64 17.21 -2.45
C HIS A 40 -24.99 17.72 -1.89
N ALA A 41 -25.74 18.49 -2.67
CA ALA A 41 -27.03 19.03 -2.26
C ALA A 41 -28.05 17.93 -1.92
N PHE A 42 -28.06 16.80 -2.63
CA PHE A 42 -28.92 15.66 -2.35
C PHE A 42 -28.69 15.09 -0.96
N PHE A 43 -27.43 14.87 -0.56
CA PHE A 43 -27.12 14.29 0.75
C PHE A 43 -27.24 15.29 1.91
N VAL A 44 -27.02 16.60 1.68
CA VAL A 44 -27.26 17.62 2.71
C VAL A 44 -28.74 17.64 3.13
N ASN A 45 -29.66 17.42 2.19
CA ASN A 45 -31.10 17.47 2.45
C ASN A 45 -31.71 16.09 2.77
N LEU A 46 -30.89 15.05 2.83
CA LEU A 46 -31.35 13.69 3.10
C LEU A 46 -31.21 13.35 4.59
N GLU A 47 -32.24 12.72 5.16
CA GLU A 47 -32.13 12.12 6.50
C GLU A 47 -30.97 11.10 6.56
N PRO A 48 -30.37 10.87 7.75
CA PRO A 48 -29.30 9.91 7.92
C PRO A 48 -29.59 8.56 7.25
N ALA A 49 -28.71 8.12 6.38
CA ALA A 49 -28.85 6.92 5.55
C ALA A 49 -27.58 6.08 5.59
N ASN A 50 -27.69 4.79 5.22
CA ASN A 50 -26.55 3.90 5.01
C ASN A 50 -26.06 4.03 3.57
N ILE A 51 -24.87 4.54 3.37
CA ILE A 51 -24.27 4.78 2.05
C ILE A 51 -23.18 3.74 1.81
N VAL A 52 -23.27 3.05 0.69
CA VAL A 52 -22.31 2.02 0.30
C VAL A 52 -21.58 2.47 -0.97
N MET A 53 -20.28 2.47 -0.92
CA MET A 53 -19.41 2.87 -2.05
C MET A 53 -18.30 1.85 -2.27
N GLU A 54 -17.86 1.73 -3.51
CA GLU A 54 -16.65 0.97 -3.83
C GLU A 54 -15.38 1.78 -3.50
N THR A 55 -14.32 1.09 -3.05
CA THR A 55 -13.02 1.74 -2.85
C THR A 55 -12.38 2.14 -4.17
N CYS A 56 -12.40 3.43 -4.46
CA CYS A 56 -11.82 4.04 -5.66
C CYS A 56 -10.99 5.29 -5.31
N GLY A 57 -10.53 6.02 -6.31
CA GLY A 57 -9.68 7.20 -6.12
C GLY A 57 -10.26 8.31 -5.25
N THR A 58 -11.59 8.50 -5.24
CA THR A 58 -12.27 9.57 -4.50
C THR A 58 -13.09 9.07 -3.31
N ALA A 59 -13.19 7.76 -3.11
CA ALA A 59 -14.08 7.15 -2.13
C ALA A 59 -13.83 7.64 -0.68
N HIS A 60 -12.59 7.75 -0.26
CA HIS A 60 -12.27 8.22 1.09
C HIS A 60 -12.65 9.69 1.34
N TYR A 61 -12.50 10.55 0.33
CA TYR A 61 -12.94 11.93 0.42
C TYR A 61 -14.46 12.01 0.63
N TRP A 62 -15.22 11.34 -0.26
CA TRP A 62 -16.68 11.32 -0.17
C TRP A 62 -17.17 10.63 1.10
N ALA A 63 -16.49 9.58 1.54
CA ALA A 63 -16.85 8.91 2.79
C ALA A 63 -16.74 9.87 3.98
N ARG A 64 -15.65 10.65 4.10
CA ARG A 64 -15.54 11.66 5.16
C ARG A 64 -16.58 12.76 5.04
N THR A 65 -16.80 13.26 3.82
CA THR A 65 -17.79 14.32 3.56
C THR A 65 -19.20 13.86 3.96
N LEU A 66 -19.61 12.68 3.51
CA LEU A 66 -20.94 12.15 3.81
C LEU A 66 -21.10 11.75 5.29
N SER A 67 -20.04 11.25 5.92
CA SER A 67 -20.04 10.98 7.36
C SER A 67 -20.18 12.27 8.19
N ALA A 68 -19.56 13.37 7.75
CA ALA A 68 -19.70 14.67 8.39
C ALA A 68 -21.14 15.25 8.26
N MET A 69 -21.92 14.82 7.25
CA MET A 69 -23.33 15.14 7.10
C MET A 69 -24.25 14.25 7.95
N GLY A 70 -23.71 13.31 8.73
CA GLY A 70 -24.48 12.41 9.61
C GLY A 70 -24.85 11.06 8.98
N HIS A 71 -24.40 10.75 7.77
CA HIS A 71 -24.66 9.45 7.14
C HIS A 71 -23.69 8.37 7.64
N SER A 72 -24.17 7.12 7.65
CA SER A 72 -23.32 5.94 7.88
C SER A 72 -22.71 5.49 6.55
N VAL A 73 -21.36 5.50 6.42
CA VAL A 73 -20.70 5.18 5.16
C VAL A 73 -19.91 3.89 5.26
N THR A 74 -20.16 2.98 4.33
CA THR A 74 -19.46 1.70 4.19
C THR A 74 -18.68 1.68 2.87
N LEU A 75 -17.38 1.46 2.94
CA LEU A 75 -16.53 1.24 1.77
C LEU A 75 -16.31 -0.25 1.54
N LEU A 76 -16.67 -0.75 0.36
CA LEU A 76 -16.45 -2.15 -0.01
C LEU A 76 -15.25 -2.29 -0.96
N PRO A 77 -14.43 -3.36 -0.80
CA PRO A 77 -13.36 -3.63 -1.73
C PRO A 77 -13.90 -4.01 -3.11
N ALA A 78 -13.40 -3.39 -4.17
CA ALA A 78 -13.84 -3.58 -5.57
C ALA A 78 -13.92 -5.05 -6.01
N GLN A 79 -12.94 -5.86 -5.59
CA GLN A 79 -12.88 -7.29 -5.93
C GLN A 79 -14.07 -8.11 -5.40
N TYR A 80 -14.73 -7.67 -4.33
CA TYR A 80 -15.88 -8.36 -3.74
C TYR A 80 -17.22 -7.77 -4.22
N VAL A 81 -17.23 -6.57 -4.79
CA VAL A 81 -18.41 -5.98 -5.45
C VAL A 81 -18.60 -6.52 -6.86
N LYS A 82 -17.49 -6.73 -7.58
CA LYS A 82 -17.50 -7.20 -8.97
C LYS A 82 -18.38 -8.43 -9.26
N PRO A 83 -18.43 -9.48 -8.40
CA PRO A 83 -19.30 -10.64 -8.64
C PRO A 83 -20.81 -10.33 -8.64
N TYR A 84 -21.23 -9.22 -8.05
CA TYR A 84 -22.63 -8.80 -7.97
C TYR A 84 -23.07 -7.95 -9.18
N VAL A 85 -22.12 -7.53 -10.03
CA VAL A 85 -22.41 -6.77 -11.24
C VAL A 85 -23.05 -7.69 -12.27
N ARG A 86 -24.27 -7.33 -12.73
CA ARG A 86 -25.02 -8.06 -13.76
C ARG A 86 -24.31 -8.00 -15.12
N ARG A 87 -24.72 -8.86 -16.07
CA ARG A 87 -24.08 -9.07 -17.39
C ARG A 87 -23.67 -7.79 -18.15
N ASN A 88 -24.52 -6.77 -18.14
CA ASN A 88 -24.22 -5.50 -18.82
C ASN A 88 -23.59 -4.54 -17.82
N LYS A 89 -22.31 -4.26 -17.99
CA LYS A 89 -21.61 -3.27 -17.17
C LYS A 89 -22.09 -1.87 -17.55
N THR A 90 -22.86 -1.27 -16.65
CA THR A 90 -23.31 0.12 -16.71
C THR A 90 -23.20 0.73 -15.34
N ASP A 91 -22.96 2.03 -15.21
CA ASP A 91 -22.86 2.74 -13.91
C ASP A 91 -24.11 2.45 -13.04
N ARG A 92 -25.28 2.30 -13.64
CA ARG A 92 -26.51 1.91 -12.96
C ARG A 92 -26.41 0.53 -12.32
N ASN A 93 -25.89 -0.46 -13.03
CA ASN A 93 -25.72 -1.82 -12.53
C ASN A 93 -24.63 -1.89 -11.47
N ASP A 94 -23.57 -1.07 -11.59
CA ASP A 94 -22.51 -0.98 -10.60
C ASP A 94 -23.03 -0.39 -9.28
N ALA A 95 -23.91 0.63 -9.31
CA ALA A 95 -24.57 1.16 -8.12
C ALA A 95 -25.55 0.13 -7.47
N ILE A 96 -26.27 -0.65 -8.28
CA ILE A 96 -27.15 -1.73 -7.77
C ILE A 96 -26.31 -2.87 -7.15
N ALA A 97 -25.19 -3.24 -7.78
CA ALA A 97 -24.27 -4.24 -7.25
C ALA A 97 -23.72 -3.89 -5.87
N LEU A 98 -23.51 -2.60 -5.59
CA LEU A 98 -23.08 -2.14 -4.27
C LEU A 98 -24.15 -2.38 -3.20
N VAL A 99 -25.42 -2.16 -3.52
CA VAL A 99 -26.54 -2.47 -2.61
C VAL A 99 -26.62 -3.97 -2.34
N GLU A 100 -26.48 -4.80 -3.38
CA GLU A 100 -26.52 -6.25 -3.23
C GLU A 100 -25.30 -6.77 -2.45
N ALA A 101 -24.11 -6.26 -2.74
CA ALA A 101 -22.88 -6.64 -2.03
C ALA A 101 -22.93 -6.28 -0.54
N ALA A 102 -23.62 -5.17 -0.18
CA ALA A 102 -23.76 -4.73 1.20
C ALA A 102 -24.62 -5.68 2.06
N ARG A 103 -25.44 -6.52 1.45
CA ARG A 103 -26.23 -7.55 2.16
C ARG A 103 -25.34 -8.69 2.68
N ASN A 104 -24.19 -8.89 2.06
CA ASN A 104 -23.27 -9.95 2.44
C ASN A 104 -22.38 -9.51 3.60
N HIS A 105 -22.69 -9.94 4.81
CA HIS A 105 -21.93 -9.64 6.03
C HIS A 105 -20.51 -10.26 6.07
N GLU A 106 -20.21 -11.20 5.19
CA GLU A 106 -18.85 -11.76 5.04
C GLU A 106 -17.88 -10.76 4.38
N ILE A 107 -18.41 -9.81 3.60
CA ILE A 107 -17.58 -8.77 2.98
C ILE A 107 -17.21 -7.72 4.03
N LYS A 108 -15.96 -7.75 4.45
CA LYS A 108 -15.44 -6.76 5.39
C LYS A 108 -15.23 -5.42 4.71
N SER A 109 -15.78 -4.38 5.32
CA SER A 109 -15.61 -3.01 4.87
C SER A 109 -14.15 -2.56 5.01
N VAL A 110 -13.75 -1.64 4.14
CA VAL A 110 -12.48 -0.92 4.22
C VAL A 110 -12.66 0.31 5.10
N PRO A 111 -11.86 0.48 6.16
CA PRO A 111 -11.94 1.67 7.00
C PRO A 111 -11.69 2.96 6.22
N VAL A 112 -12.46 3.99 6.54
CA VAL A 112 -12.29 5.31 5.92
C VAL A 112 -10.99 5.94 6.42
N LYS A 113 -10.07 6.22 5.51
CA LYS A 113 -8.80 6.86 5.87
C LYS A 113 -8.99 8.30 6.28
N SER A 114 -8.30 8.72 7.33
CA SER A 114 -8.18 10.12 7.70
C SER A 114 -7.38 10.90 6.64
N GLU A 115 -7.49 12.22 6.65
CA GLU A 115 -6.66 13.09 5.80
C GLU A 115 -5.17 12.91 6.07
N TYR A 116 -4.80 12.71 7.33
CA TYR A 116 -3.43 12.40 7.74
C TYR A 116 -2.91 11.12 7.05
N GLN A 117 -3.69 10.04 7.07
CA GLN A 117 -3.30 8.80 6.41
C GLN A 117 -3.21 8.95 4.88
N GLN A 118 -4.16 9.68 4.27
CA GLN A 118 -4.12 9.95 2.83
C GLN A 118 -2.95 10.84 2.43
N SER A 119 -2.59 11.81 3.27
CA SER A 119 -1.42 12.67 3.04
C SER A 119 -0.13 11.84 3.02
N ILE A 120 0.08 10.98 4.01
CA ILE A 120 1.24 10.08 4.03
C ILE A 120 1.23 9.17 2.79
N GLN A 121 0.09 8.59 2.44
CA GLN A 121 -0.03 7.74 1.24
C GLN A 121 0.29 8.52 -0.04
N SER A 122 -0.10 9.78 -0.13
CA SER A 122 0.19 10.65 -1.28
C SER A 122 1.69 10.96 -1.39
N LEU A 123 2.37 11.22 -0.26
CA LEU A 123 3.84 11.38 -0.24
C LEU A 123 4.54 10.11 -0.77
N HIS A 124 4.09 8.92 -0.38
CA HIS A 124 4.64 7.67 -0.91
C HIS A 124 4.41 7.50 -2.41
N ARG A 125 3.21 7.85 -2.90
CA ARG A 125 2.88 7.77 -4.34
C ARG A 125 3.74 8.73 -5.17
N LEU A 126 3.90 9.97 -4.73
CA LEU A 126 4.75 10.96 -5.39
C LEU A 126 6.22 10.50 -5.40
N ARG A 127 6.70 9.98 -4.25
CA ARG A 127 8.06 9.43 -4.16
C ARG A 127 8.28 8.29 -5.14
N GLU A 128 7.37 7.33 -5.24
CA GLU A 128 7.51 6.20 -6.18
C GLU A 128 7.45 6.67 -7.63
N GLN A 129 6.60 7.65 -7.95
CA GLN A 129 6.54 8.23 -9.29
C GLN A 129 7.89 8.86 -9.67
N TRP A 130 8.45 9.72 -8.82
CA TRP A 130 9.76 10.32 -9.10
C TRP A 130 10.89 9.29 -9.16
N LYS A 131 10.85 8.28 -8.33
CA LYS A 131 11.80 7.17 -8.40
C LYS A 131 11.70 6.42 -9.74
N HIS A 132 10.51 6.14 -10.24
CA HIS A 132 10.31 5.52 -11.54
C HIS A 132 10.81 6.41 -12.67
N THR A 133 10.49 7.71 -12.65
CA THR A 133 11.00 8.68 -13.63
C THR A 133 12.53 8.71 -13.64
N ARG A 134 13.15 8.79 -12.44
CA ARG A 134 14.62 8.76 -12.33
C ARG A 134 15.23 7.49 -12.95
N VAL A 135 14.65 6.33 -12.67
CA VAL A 135 15.14 5.06 -13.23
C VAL A 135 14.98 5.03 -14.75
N ALA A 136 13.85 5.50 -15.27
CA ALA A 136 13.60 5.57 -16.71
C ALA A 136 14.62 6.50 -17.41
N ARG A 137 14.87 7.69 -16.84
CA ARG A 137 15.86 8.64 -17.36
C ARG A 137 17.29 8.06 -17.36
N ILE A 138 17.69 7.42 -16.25
CA ILE A 138 19.01 6.78 -16.16
C ILE A 138 19.15 5.65 -17.19
N ASN A 139 18.10 4.86 -17.43
CA ASN A 139 18.14 3.79 -18.42
C ASN A 139 18.22 4.32 -19.86
N ALA A 140 17.46 5.39 -20.17
CA ALA A 140 17.56 6.08 -21.47
C ALA A 140 18.98 6.63 -21.67
N LEU A 141 19.51 7.32 -20.65
CA LEU A 141 20.88 7.85 -20.68
C LEU A 141 21.92 6.75 -20.90
N ARG A 142 21.80 5.61 -20.22
CA ARG A 142 22.66 4.45 -20.44
C ARG A 142 22.61 3.94 -21.88
N GLY A 143 21.42 3.92 -22.48
CA GLY A 143 21.26 3.55 -23.89
C GLY A 143 22.04 4.48 -24.81
N VAL A 144 21.80 5.79 -24.69
CA VAL A 144 22.48 6.80 -25.51
C VAL A 144 24.02 6.74 -25.34
N LEU A 145 24.50 6.78 -24.09
CA LEU A 145 25.92 6.84 -23.81
C LEU A 145 26.70 5.59 -24.24
N ARG A 146 26.02 4.43 -24.27
CA ARG A 146 26.62 3.18 -24.78
C ARG A 146 27.01 3.27 -26.24
N GLU A 147 26.25 3.97 -27.08
CA GLU A 147 26.56 4.18 -28.50
C GLU A 147 27.86 4.99 -28.67
N PHE A 148 28.30 5.72 -27.65
CA PHE A 148 29.52 6.50 -27.62
C PHE A 148 30.62 5.84 -26.75
N GLY A 149 30.50 4.54 -26.46
CA GLY A 149 31.47 3.78 -25.68
C GLY A 149 31.49 4.07 -24.17
N VAL A 150 30.58 4.88 -23.65
CA VAL A 150 30.55 5.22 -22.23
C VAL A 150 29.66 4.22 -21.46
N LEU A 151 30.28 3.46 -20.56
CA LEU A 151 29.59 2.48 -19.69
C LEU A 151 29.20 3.14 -18.37
N VAL A 152 27.86 3.32 -18.20
CA VAL A 152 27.29 3.94 -17.00
C VAL A 152 26.99 2.88 -15.94
N PRO A 153 27.62 2.95 -14.74
CA PRO A 153 27.45 1.98 -13.67
C PRO A 153 26.02 1.93 -13.10
N MET A 154 25.74 0.90 -12.29
CA MET A 154 24.49 0.80 -11.57
C MET A 154 24.40 1.82 -10.43
N GLY A 155 23.19 2.29 -10.16
CA GLY A 155 22.89 3.26 -9.12
C GLY A 155 22.81 4.71 -9.65
N PRO A 156 21.95 5.55 -9.04
CA PRO A 156 21.72 6.91 -9.55
C PRO A 156 22.92 7.84 -9.37
N HIS A 157 23.59 7.78 -8.22
CA HIS A 157 24.75 8.64 -7.95
C HIS A 157 25.92 8.33 -8.89
N ALA A 158 26.24 7.03 -9.07
CA ALA A 158 27.30 6.61 -9.98
C ALA A 158 26.95 6.98 -11.44
N ALA A 159 25.68 6.81 -11.85
CA ALA A 159 25.23 7.18 -13.18
C ALA A 159 25.42 8.67 -13.46
N ILE A 160 24.99 9.55 -12.56
CA ILE A 160 25.17 11.00 -12.70
C ILE A 160 26.65 11.37 -12.77
N LYS A 161 27.46 10.87 -11.84
CA LYS A 161 28.89 11.17 -11.77
C LYS A 161 29.62 10.73 -13.04
N THR A 162 29.39 9.50 -13.51
CA THR A 162 30.05 8.98 -14.72
C THR A 162 29.62 9.75 -15.97
N THR A 163 28.31 10.09 -16.10
CA THR A 163 27.83 10.87 -17.23
C THR A 163 28.46 12.26 -17.25
N GLN A 164 28.52 12.91 -16.08
CA GLN A 164 29.11 14.24 -15.95
C GLN A 164 30.60 14.26 -16.33
N ALA A 165 31.36 13.23 -15.91
CA ALA A 165 32.78 13.08 -16.27
C ALA A 165 33.02 12.79 -17.77
N ALA A 166 32.03 12.20 -18.44
CA ALA A 166 32.15 11.87 -19.87
C ALA A 166 31.57 12.97 -20.79
N LEU A 167 30.97 14.03 -20.24
CA LEU A 167 30.24 15.03 -21.02
C LEU A 167 31.07 15.66 -22.15
N ASP A 168 32.28 16.10 -21.83
CA ASP A 168 33.18 16.78 -22.77
C ASP A 168 33.71 15.84 -23.87
N SER A 169 33.69 14.53 -23.66
CA SER A 169 34.08 13.53 -24.67
C SER A 169 32.95 13.17 -25.64
N LEU A 170 31.74 13.62 -25.41
CA LEU A 170 30.59 13.39 -26.28
C LEU A 170 30.56 14.38 -27.46
N PRO A 171 29.95 14.03 -28.59
CA PRO A 171 29.74 14.97 -29.70
C PRO A 171 29.03 16.26 -29.22
N ALA A 172 29.55 17.41 -29.69
CA ALA A 172 29.06 18.74 -29.28
C ALA A 172 27.53 18.91 -29.47
N LEU A 173 26.94 18.24 -30.46
CA LEU A 173 25.48 18.24 -30.71
C LEU A 173 24.70 17.62 -29.55
N LEU A 174 25.24 16.66 -28.82
CA LEU A 174 24.57 15.94 -27.74
C LEU A 174 24.78 16.58 -26.34
N GLN A 175 25.90 17.30 -26.16
CA GLN A 175 26.27 17.84 -24.86
C GLN A 175 25.15 18.67 -24.19
N PRO A 176 24.44 19.60 -24.89
CA PRO A 176 23.36 20.36 -24.26
C PRO A 176 22.23 19.49 -23.75
N SER A 177 21.76 18.51 -24.54
CA SER A 177 20.68 17.62 -24.15
C SER A 177 21.07 16.70 -22.98
N ILE A 178 22.31 16.20 -22.96
CA ILE A 178 22.82 15.40 -21.85
C ILE A 178 22.92 16.24 -20.58
N HIS A 179 23.33 17.51 -20.69
CA HIS A 179 23.37 18.43 -19.56
C HIS A 179 21.97 18.69 -18.95
N GLU A 180 20.95 18.86 -19.79
CA GLU A 180 19.55 18.98 -19.34
C GLU A 180 19.09 17.73 -18.59
N VAL A 181 19.39 16.52 -19.09
CA VAL A 181 19.04 15.26 -18.40
C VAL A 181 19.77 15.14 -17.05
N LEU A 182 21.02 15.57 -16.95
CA LEU A 182 21.76 15.59 -15.68
C LEU A 182 21.14 16.54 -14.66
N THR A 183 20.71 17.72 -15.12
CA THR A 183 20.00 18.71 -14.30
C THR A 183 18.65 18.14 -13.80
N GLU A 184 17.86 17.54 -14.69
CA GLU A 184 16.59 16.86 -14.33
C GLU A 184 16.83 15.74 -13.30
N LEU A 185 17.85 14.90 -13.50
CA LEU A 185 18.17 13.80 -12.56
C LEU A 185 18.57 14.30 -11.18
N THR A 186 19.32 15.40 -11.12
CA THR A 186 19.72 16.04 -9.87
C THR A 186 18.49 16.58 -9.14
N ASP A 187 17.61 17.28 -9.86
CA ASP A 187 16.36 17.83 -9.32
C ASP A 187 15.42 16.74 -8.81
N ILE A 188 15.19 15.68 -9.59
CA ILE A 188 14.37 14.53 -9.14
C ILE A 188 14.96 13.90 -7.88
N THR A 189 16.29 13.77 -7.81
CA THR A 189 16.96 13.19 -6.63
C THR A 189 16.75 14.06 -5.40
N GLN A 190 16.82 15.39 -5.54
CA GLN A 190 16.55 16.34 -4.47
C GLN A 190 15.07 16.28 -4.03
N ARG A 191 14.13 16.18 -4.97
CA ARG A 191 12.68 16.04 -4.67
C ARG A 191 12.40 14.78 -3.86
N ILE A 192 12.98 13.62 -4.23
CA ILE A 192 12.88 12.37 -3.47
C ILE A 192 13.42 12.57 -2.04
N SER A 193 14.60 13.19 -1.90
CA SER A 193 15.20 13.48 -0.59
C SER A 193 14.29 14.38 0.28
N ASN A 194 13.69 15.40 -0.30
CA ASN A 194 12.79 16.31 0.41
C ASN A 194 11.52 15.58 0.89
N LEU A 195 10.93 14.68 0.09
CA LEU A 195 9.82 13.85 0.54
C LEU A 195 10.21 12.92 1.69
N GLU A 196 11.39 12.33 1.64
CA GLU A 196 11.88 11.49 2.74
C GLU A 196 12.14 12.31 4.01
N LYS A 197 12.57 13.57 3.90
CA LYS A 197 12.65 14.49 5.03
C LYS A 197 11.25 14.79 5.61
N GLN A 198 10.24 15.01 4.77
CA GLN A 198 8.86 15.21 5.24
C GLN A 198 8.35 13.95 5.97
N LEU A 199 8.57 12.75 5.44
CA LEU A 199 8.22 11.51 6.13
C LEU A 199 8.96 11.35 7.47
N LYS A 200 10.22 11.79 7.59
CA LYS A 200 10.94 11.83 8.88
C LYS A 200 10.29 12.78 9.89
N GLN A 201 9.71 13.91 9.44
CA GLN A 201 8.96 14.79 10.35
C GLN A 201 7.65 14.16 10.83
N VAL A 202 6.99 13.38 9.96
CA VAL A 202 5.82 12.56 10.34
C VAL A 202 6.18 11.58 11.46
N VAL A 203 7.30 10.87 11.34
CA VAL A 203 7.78 9.93 12.38
C VAL A 203 7.96 10.60 13.74
N LYS A 204 8.54 11.81 13.77
CA LYS A 204 8.75 12.53 15.03
C LYS A 204 7.46 12.81 15.80
N LYS A 205 6.32 12.88 15.12
CA LYS A 205 5.01 13.23 15.70
C LYS A 205 4.09 12.02 15.92
N ASP A 206 4.46 10.83 15.48
CA ASP A 206 3.60 9.62 15.56
C ASP A 206 4.34 8.49 16.30
N VAL A 207 3.97 8.28 17.57
CA VAL A 207 4.58 7.27 18.46
C VAL A 207 4.42 5.85 17.90
N VAL A 208 3.32 5.59 17.18
CA VAL A 208 3.06 4.27 16.58
C VAL A 208 4.10 3.98 15.49
N ILE A 209 4.41 4.98 14.66
CA ILE A 209 5.45 4.84 13.62
C ILE A 209 6.82 4.62 14.25
N GLN A 210 7.13 5.34 15.35
CA GLN A 210 8.38 5.16 16.09
C GLN A 210 8.49 3.73 16.65
N GLY A 211 7.40 3.19 17.20
CA GLY A 211 7.34 1.80 17.66
C GLY A 211 7.59 0.79 16.55
N PHE A 212 7.04 1.00 15.36
CA PHE A 212 7.30 0.14 14.20
C PHE A 212 8.77 0.14 13.79
N MET A 213 9.44 1.28 13.84
CA MET A 213 10.84 1.42 13.45
C MET A 213 11.83 0.74 14.42
N GLN A 214 11.40 0.35 15.61
CA GLN A 214 12.21 -0.48 16.50
C GLN A 214 12.39 -1.91 15.97
N ILE A 215 11.50 -2.37 15.09
CA ILE A 215 11.54 -3.71 14.53
C ILE A 215 12.61 -3.77 13.44
N ASN A 216 13.59 -4.66 13.59
CA ASN A 216 14.63 -4.86 12.59
C ASN A 216 14.05 -5.12 11.19
N GLY A 217 14.46 -4.30 10.22
CA GLY A 217 13.95 -4.36 8.84
C GLY A 217 12.70 -3.51 8.58
N ILE A 218 12.09 -2.89 9.59
CA ILE A 218 11.02 -1.92 9.42
C ILE A 218 11.62 -0.50 9.49
N GLY A 219 12.01 0.03 8.35
CA GLY A 219 12.56 1.39 8.26
C GLY A 219 11.48 2.45 8.00
N LEU A 220 11.91 3.70 7.81
CA LEU A 220 11.07 4.89 7.57
C LEU A 220 9.92 4.62 6.61
N LEU A 221 10.23 4.11 5.42
CA LEU A 221 9.23 3.92 4.36
C LEU A 221 8.22 2.83 4.72
N THR A 222 8.67 1.72 5.30
CA THR A 222 7.78 0.61 5.68
C THR A 222 6.86 1.03 6.83
N ALA A 223 7.40 1.70 7.85
CA ALA A 223 6.65 2.14 9.02
C ALA A 223 5.58 3.18 8.66
N THR A 224 5.94 4.20 7.88
CA THR A 224 5.00 5.24 7.45
C THR A 224 3.96 4.71 6.46
N ALA A 225 4.32 3.83 5.52
CA ALA A 225 3.38 3.19 4.61
C ALA A 225 2.40 2.26 5.36
N MET A 226 2.85 1.51 6.37
CA MET A 226 1.98 0.69 7.21
C MET A 226 0.96 1.55 7.94
N ARG A 227 1.39 2.66 8.56
CA ARG A 227 0.50 3.61 9.26
C ARG A 227 -0.53 4.25 8.34
N ALA A 228 -0.12 4.58 7.10
CA ALA A 228 -1.03 5.11 6.09
C ALA A 228 -2.07 4.09 5.58
N SER A 229 -1.74 2.80 5.63
CA SER A 229 -2.59 1.73 5.09
C SER A 229 -3.51 1.12 6.15
N VAL A 230 -3.07 1.07 7.40
CA VAL A 230 -3.79 0.46 8.53
C VAL A 230 -4.06 1.51 9.59
N GLN A 231 -5.33 1.68 9.95
CA GLN A 231 -5.74 2.67 10.95
C GLN A 231 -5.49 2.19 12.39
N SER A 232 -5.86 0.95 12.67
CA SER A 232 -5.77 0.31 13.99
C SER A 232 -5.41 -1.17 13.85
N PRO A 233 -4.65 -1.75 14.79
CA PRO A 233 -4.38 -3.19 14.82
C PRO A 233 -5.65 -4.02 15.04
N THR A 234 -6.69 -3.43 15.62
CA THR A 234 -7.99 -4.07 15.89
C THR A 234 -8.76 -4.45 14.63
N GLN A 235 -8.39 -3.91 13.44
CA GLN A 235 -8.94 -4.32 12.15
C GLN A 235 -8.65 -5.80 11.83
N PHE A 236 -7.68 -6.38 12.51
CA PHE A 236 -7.24 -7.76 12.30
C PHE A 236 -7.35 -8.54 13.62
N LYS A 237 -7.94 -9.73 13.57
CA LYS A 237 -8.06 -10.60 14.74
C LYS A 237 -6.69 -11.00 15.34
N ASN A 238 -5.68 -11.08 14.48
CA ASN A 238 -4.30 -11.44 14.86
C ASN A 238 -3.30 -11.06 13.75
N GLY A 239 -2.02 -11.15 14.04
CA GLY A 239 -0.96 -10.84 13.08
C GLY A 239 -0.93 -11.75 11.83
N ARG A 240 -1.49 -12.99 11.91
CA ARG A 240 -1.62 -13.86 10.73
C ARG A 240 -2.61 -13.27 9.73
N GLN A 241 -3.70 -12.67 10.20
CA GLN A 241 -4.67 -12.01 9.35
C GLN A 241 -4.10 -10.75 8.67
N LEU A 242 -3.29 -9.95 9.37
CA LEU A 242 -2.56 -8.83 8.77
C LEU A 242 -1.58 -9.32 7.68
N SER A 243 -0.85 -10.42 7.93
CA SER A 243 0.04 -11.01 6.93
C SER A 243 -0.71 -11.54 5.71
N ALA A 244 -1.89 -12.13 5.91
CA ALA A 244 -2.77 -12.59 4.83
C ALA A 244 -3.30 -11.42 4.01
N TRP A 245 -3.72 -10.34 4.69
CA TRP A 245 -4.16 -9.10 4.04
C TRP A 245 -3.06 -8.47 3.18
N LEU A 246 -1.79 -8.54 3.57
CA LEU A 246 -0.65 -8.11 2.76
C LEU A 246 -0.32 -9.07 1.61
N GLY A 247 -0.91 -10.26 1.60
CA GLY A 247 -0.66 -11.27 0.59
C GLY A 247 0.71 -11.93 0.66
N ILE A 248 1.30 -12.03 1.86
CA ILE A 248 2.56 -12.73 2.13
C ILE A 248 2.37 -14.10 2.79
N THR A 249 1.14 -14.60 2.78
CA THR A 249 0.81 -15.99 3.14
C THR A 249 0.66 -16.85 1.88
N PRO A 250 0.98 -18.14 1.95
CA PRO A 250 0.77 -19.06 0.84
C PRO A 250 -0.70 -19.11 0.40
N ARG A 251 -0.94 -19.37 -0.89
CA ARG A 251 -2.23 -19.85 -1.36
C ARG A 251 -2.38 -21.32 -0.97
N GLU A 252 -3.58 -21.72 -0.65
CA GLU A 252 -3.91 -23.09 -0.32
C GLU A 252 -4.86 -23.66 -1.39
N TYR A 253 -4.56 -24.86 -1.86
CA TYR A 253 -5.33 -25.63 -2.84
C TYR A 253 -5.54 -27.02 -2.27
N SER A 254 -6.20 -27.10 -1.12
CA SER A 254 -6.43 -28.38 -0.41
C SER A 254 -7.77 -28.96 -0.81
N SER A 255 -7.79 -30.28 -1.03
CA SER A 255 -9.02 -31.05 -1.27
C SER A 255 -8.92 -32.39 -0.53
N GLY A 256 -9.98 -32.77 0.16
CA GLY A 256 -9.96 -33.94 1.04
C GLY A 256 -8.82 -33.85 2.06
N ASP A 257 -8.08 -34.96 2.23
CA ASP A 257 -6.95 -35.01 3.17
C ASP A 257 -5.62 -34.48 2.61
N HIS A 258 -5.60 -34.06 1.35
CA HIS A 258 -4.39 -33.52 0.72
C HIS A 258 -4.28 -32.02 0.87
N ARG A 259 -3.29 -31.59 1.64
CA ARG A 259 -2.96 -30.17 1.81
C ARG A 259 -1.85 -29.73 0.85
N TYR A 260 -2.18 -28.81 -0.06
CA TYR A 260 -1.21 -28.22 -0.98
C TYR A 260 -1.08 -26.71 -0.77
N LEU A 261 0.14 -26.27 -0.42
CA LEU A 261 0.48 -24.86 -0.25
C LEU A 261 1.31 -24.35 -1.44
N GLY A 262 0.77 -23.41 -2.17
CA GLY A 262 1.42 -22.78 -3.30
C GLY A 262 2.31 -21.58 -2.94
N ARG A 263 2.55 -20.72 -3.92
CA ARG A 263 3.26 -19.44 -3.73
C ARG A 263 2.42 -18.49 -2.88
N ILE A 264 3.03 -17.40 -2.38
CA ILE A 264 2.30 -16.34 -1.67
C ILE A 264 1.13 -15.80 -2.51
N SER A 265 0.03 -15.44 -1.85
CA SER A 265 -1.22 -15.05 -2.53
C SER A 265 -1.07 -13.79 -3.38
N LYS A 266 -0.21 -12.85 -2.97
CA LYS A 266 -0.02 -11.53 -3.58
C LYS A 266 -1.31 -10.67 -3.63
N CYS A 267 -2.35 -11.03 -2.88
CA CYS A 267 -3.66 -10.37 -2.84
C CYS A 267 -3.50 -9.07 -2.11
N GLY A 268 -3.14 -8.22 -1.83
CA GLY A 268 -3.06 -7.00 -1.03
C GLY A 268 -2.18 -5.93 -1.66
N ASP A 269 -1.86 -4.94 -0.87
CA ASP A 269 -1.06 -3.80 -1.32
C ASP A 269 0.34 -4.23 -1.80
N LYS A 270 0.57 -4.09 -3.11
CA LYS A 270 1.84 -4.46 -3.75
C LYS A 270 3.01 -3.63 -3.22
N TYR A 271 2.79 -2.33 -2.99
CA TYR A 271 3.83 -1.42 -2.53
C TYR A 271 4.30 -1.78 -1.12
N LEU A 272 3.37 -1.89 -0.18
CA LEU A 272 3.68 -2.23 1.20
C LEU A 272 4.31 -3.62 1.32
N ARG A 273 3.79 -4.62 0.58
CA ARG A 273 4.40 -5.95 0.51
C ARG A 273 5.85 -5.89 0.01
N THR A 274 6.13 -5.10 -1.02
CA THR A 274 7.49 -4.91 -1.54
C THR A 274 8.41 -4.31 -0.48
N LEU A 275 7.96 -3.28 0.23
CA LEU A 275 8.75 -2.65 1.30
C LEU A 275 9.07 -3.64 2.42
N VAL A 276 8.10 -4.42 2.88
CA VAL A 276 8.31 -5.41 3.96
C VAL A 276 9.30 -6.51 3.52
N ILE A 277 9.18 -7.01 2.29
CA ILE A 277 10.12 -8.03 1.76
C ILE A 277 11.52 -7.45 1.60
N HIS A 278 11.68 -6.20 1.15
CA HIS A 278 12.98 -5.54 1.10
C HIS A 278 13.57 -5.31 2.50
N GLY A 279 12.74 -4.96 3.47
CA GLY A 279 13.15 -4.90 4.87
C GLY A 279 13.68 -6.25 5.37
N ALA A 280 12.97 -7.34 5.09
CA ALA A 280 13.45 -8.68 5.45
C ALA A 280 14.76 -9.05 4.74
N ARG A 281 14.94 -8.67 3.45
CA ARG A 281 16.23 -8.85 2.74
C ARG A 281 17.37 -8.12 3.42
N SER A 282 17.15 -6.91 3.89
CA SER A 282 18.18 -6.14 4.61
C SER A 282 18.57 -6.82 5.92
N VAL A 283 17.61 -7.40 6.64
CA VAL A 283 17.88 -8.21 7.84
C VAL A 283 18.71 -9.46 7.51
N MET A 284 18.34 -10.19 6.43
CA MET A 284 19.10 -11.37 5.98
C MET A 284 20.54 -11.00 5.59
N ALA A 285 20.72 -9.88 4.89
CA ALA A 285 22.07 -9.39 4.58
C ALA A 285 22.88 -9.04 5.85
N ARG A 286 22.23 -8.38 6.83
CA ARG A 286 22.88 -8.05 8.12
C ARG A 286 23.26 -9.29 8.91
N ILE A 287 22.44 -10.33 8.90
CA ILE A 287 22.75 -11.63 9.54
C ILE A 287 24.07 -12.19 9.01
N LYS A 288 24.26 -12.19 7.66
CA LYS A 288 25.50 -12.67 7.03
C LYS A 288 26.73 -11.86 7.48
N VAL A 289 26.59 -10.54 7.62
CA VAL A 289 27.67 -9.69 8.14
C VAL A 289 27.99 -10.05 9.59
N LEU A 290 26.96 -10.19 10.44
CA LEU A 290 27.14 -10.54 11.85
C LEU A 290 27.80 -11.92 12.03
N GLN A 291 27.40 -12.91 11.21
CA GLN A 291 28.02 -14.24 11.21
C GLN A 291 29.49 -14.20 10.83
N ARG A 292 29.85 -13.43 9.78
CA ARG A 292 31.26 -13.28 9.35
C ARG A 292 32.11 -12.59 10.41
N SER A 293 31.54 -11.64 11.15
CA SER A 293 32.22 -10.94 12.25
C SER A 293 32.06 -11.64 13.61
N GLN A 294 31.56 -12.89 13.64
CA GLN A 294 31.37 -13.72 14.85
C GLN A 294 30.55 -13.02 15.96
N GLN A 295 29.66 -12.08 15.59
CA GLN A 295 28.82 -11.40 16.54
C GLN A 295 27.57 -12.23 16.89
N LYS A 296 27.10 -12.08 18.13
CA LYS A 296 25.92 -12.80 18.63
C LYS A 296 24.66 -12.37 17.88
N LEU A 297 23.93 -13.34 17.38
CA LEU A 297 22.61 -13.14 16.72
C LEU A 297 21.50 -13.16 17.78
N THR A 298 20.46 -12.32 17.56
CA THR A 298 19.21 -12.44 18.32
C THR A 298 18.48 -13.74 17.96
N ARG A 299 17.54 -14.19 18.78
CA ARG A 299 16.72 -15.40 18.49
C ARG A 299 16.00 -15.30 17.15
N LEU A 300 15.46 -14.13 16.81
CA LEU A 300 14.83 -13.91 15.50
C LEU A 300 15.82 -14.10 14.36
N GLN A 301 17.03 -13.57 14.50
CA GLN A 301 18.08 -13.69 13.48
C GLN A 301 18.60 -15.12 13.35
N GLN A 302 18.78 -15.84 14.47
CA GLN A 302 19.16 -17.27 14.48
C GLN A 302 18.11 -18.10 13.75
N TRP A 303 16.82 -17.91 14.09
CA TRP A 303 15.72 -18.59 13.40
C TRP A 303 15.74 -18.33 11.90
N ALA A 304 15.97 -17.08 11.46
CA ALA A 304 16.01 -16.73 10.03
C ALA A 304 17.20 -17.37 9.31
N ALA A 305 18.39 -17.42 9.97
CA ALA A 305 19.57 -18.09 9.43
C ALA A 305 19.37 -19.60 9.27
N GLN A 306 18.84 -20.28 10.27
CA GLN A 306 18.52 -21.70 10.22
C GLN A 306 17.48 -22.01 9.12
N LEU A 307 16.48 -21.14 9.00
CA LEU A 307 15.46 -21.28 7.95
C LEU A 307 16.07 -21.12 6.55
N GLU A 308 17.01 -20.19 6.36
CA GLU A 308 17.72 -19.99 5.08
C GLU A 308 18.44 -21.26 4.64
N GLN A 309 19.13 -21.95 5.53
CA GLN A 309 19.80 -23.22 5.27
C GLN A 309 18.83 -24.32 4.78
N ARG A 310 17.63 -24.37 5.37
CA ARG A 310 16.63 -25.41 5.09
C ARG A 310 15.84 -25.17 3.82
N VAL A 311 15.43 -23.93 3.53
CA VAL A 311 14.47 -23.62 2.44
C VAL A 311 15.01 -22.68 1.37
N GLY A 312 16.23 -22.20 1.53
CA GLY A 312 16.91 -21.25 0.63
C GLY A 312 16.52 -19.79 0.87
N HIS A 313 17.33 -18.87 0.35
CA HIS A 313 17.31 -17.44 0.64
C HIS A 313 15.94 -16.78 0.42
N ASN A 314 15.34 -16.98 -0.75
CA ASN A 314 14.12 -16.27 -1.11
C ASN A 314 12.91 -16.72 -0.26
N LYS A 315 12.77 -18.02 0.02
CA LYS A 315 11.69 -18.55 0.86
C LYS A 315 11.88 -18.09 2.31
N ALA A 316 13.10 -18.16 2.84
CA ALA A 316 13.43 -17.66 4.19
C ALA A 316 13.15 -16.16 4.34
N THR A 317 13.52 -15.36 3.33
CA THR A 317 13.23 -13.91 3.32
C THR A 317 11.74 -13.61 3.40
N VAL A 318 10.91 -14.31 2.63
CA VAL A 318 9.45 -14.11 2.67
C VAL A 318 8.86 -14.59 3.99
N ALA A 319 9.35 -15.68 4.56
CA ALA A 319 8.93 -16.16 5.87
C ALA A 319 9.32 -15.18 6.99
N LEU A 320 10.52 -14.58 6.90
CA LEU A 320 10.95 -13.52 7.81
C LEU A 320 10.06 -12.29 7.67
N ALA A 321 9.74 -11.86 6.44
CA ALA A 321 8.80 -10.77 6.18
C ALA A 321 7.43 -11.02 6.84
N ASN A 322 6.90 -12.23 6.72
CA ASN A 322 5.66 -12.63 7.38
C ASN A 322 5.78 -12.53 8.91
N LYS A 323 6.88 -13.05 9.47
CA LYS A 323 7.12 -12.98 10.92
C LYS A 323 7.26 -11.54 11.41
N MET A 324 7.97 -10.67 10.68
CA MET A 324 8.10 -9.24 10.98
C MET A 324 6.74 -8.53 11.04
N VAL A 325 5.85 -8.78 10.08
CA VAL A 325 4.49 -8.21 10.06
C VAL A 325 3.66 -8.69 11.27
N ARG A 326 3.81 -9.96 11.64
CA ARG A 326 3.12 -10.51 12.82
C ARG A 326 3.65 -9.89 14.12
N ILE A 327 4.95 -9.66 14.19
CA ILE A 327 5.58 -8.95 15.33
C ILE A 327 5.07 -7.51 15.36
N LEU A 328 5.06 -6.80 14.23
CA LEU A 328 4.53 -5.43 14.12
C LEU A 328 3.08 -5.34 14.64
N TRP A 329 2.23 -6.27 14.23
CA TRP A 329 0.86 -6.33 14.74
C TRP A 329 0.82 -6.53 16.25
N ALA A 330 1.60 -7.48 16.78
CA ALA A 330 1.61 -7.82 18.20
C ALA A 330 2.16 -6.67 19.07
N THR A 331 3.26 -6.04 18.65
CA THR A 331 3.82 -4.88 19.37
C THR A 331 2.84 -3.70 19.37
N TRP A 332 2.16 -3.47 18.25
CA TRP A 332 1.16 -2.41 18.15
C TRP A 332 -0.09 -2.71 18.97
N MET A 333 -0.64 -3.93 18.87
CA MET A 333 -1.87 -4.31 19.57
C MET A 333 -1.69 -4.29 21.10
N HIS A 334 -0.53 -4.76 21.58
CA HIS A 334 -0.23 -4.87 23.00
C HIS A 334 0.58 -3.69 23.55
N GLN A 335 0.86 -2.66 22.73
CA GLN A 335 1.64 -1.48 23.11
C GLN A 335 2.99 -1.83 23.78
N ARG A 336 3.67 -2.86 23.24
CA ARG A 336 4.95 -3.35 23.76
C ARG A 336 6.09 -2.97 22.83
N SER A 337 7.27 -2.70 23.41
CA SER A 337 8.49 -2.52 22.63
C SER A 337 8.91 -3.83 21.97
N PHE A 338 9.60 -3.71 20.82
CA PHE A 338 10.16 -4.87 20.14
C PHE A 338 11.33 -5.46 20.93
N ASP A 339 11.30 -6.77 21.13
CA ASP A 339 12.42 -7.56 21.63
C ASP A 339 12.76 -8.68 20.62
N GLY A 340 13.97 -8.62 20.06
CA GLY A 340 14.46 -9.63 19.12
C GLY A 340 14.75 -10.99 19.75
N ASN A 341 14.80 -11.07 21.08
CA ASN A 341 15.03 -12.29 21.87
C ASN A 341 13.74 -12.85 22.47
N TYR A 342 12.61 -12.17 22.30
CA TYR A 342 11.32 -12.62 22.84
C TYR A 342 10.99 -14.06 22.42
N SER A 343 10.64 -14.88 23.41
CA SER A 343 9.99 -16.18 23.22
C SER A 343 8.60 -16.12 23.83
N ALA A 344 7.57 -16.42 23.05
CA ALA A 344 6.29 -16.76 23.68
C ALA A 344 6.50 -17.97 24.58
N GLN A 345 6.15 -17.84 25.82
CA GLN A 345 6.00 -18.96 26.74
C GLN A 345 4.82 -19.82 26.33
#